data_d198da56906f785ecd871641faf305d1
#
_entry.id   d198da56906f785ecd871641faf305d1
#
_cell.length_a   1.000
_cell.length_b   1.000
_cell.length_c   1.000
_cell.angle_alpha   90.00
_cell.angle_beta   90.00
_cell.angle_gamma   90.00
#
_symmetry.space_group_name_H-M   'P 1'
#
loop_
_entity.id
_entity.type
_entity.pdbx_description
1 polymer ?
#
loop_
_entity_poly.entity_id
_entity_poly.type
_entity_poly.pdbx_seq_one_letter_code
_entity_poly.pdbx_strand_id
1 'polypeptide(L)'
;APENNMGCPAQVKMAYEAAMGALDEAGLTGADIDMVIISASVWERFVPSMATELQQMIGAKGFAFDMSMACSSATFGMSTATDAIKSGMANKALVVTAEYLSPLMNYEERDGHFIFGDAAVAMVLEREGETNSKAPFRINSRQLKTEFSTNIQAGFGSRALIERDKIGDASQRFVQHGRVVFRELLPMVIKLIHSHLDDIGKTVDDFKRFWLHQANINMNVFATKKLLGREPNQE
;
A
#
# COMPACT_ATOMS: atom_id res chain seq x y z
N ALA A 1 -19.30 -27.42 -4.46
CA ALA A 1 -19.00 -26.24 -3.65
C ALA A 1 -20.28 -25.48 -3.40
N PRO A 2 -20.55 -24.92 -2.21
CA PRO A 2 -21.72 -24.06 -2.04
C PRO A 2 -21.61 -22.90 -3.03
N GLU A 3 -22.69 -22.58 -3.71
CA GLU A 3 -22.75 -21.41 -4.58
C GLU A 3 -22.33 -20.17 -3.78
N ASN A 4 -21.34 -19.43 -4.28
CA ASN A 4 -20.87 -18.23 -3.62
C ASN A 4 -21.92 -17.13 -3.83
N ASN A 5 -22.90 -17.08 -2.96
CA ASN A 5 -24.00 -16.10 -3.02
C ASN A 5 -23.54 -14.65 -2.72
N MET A 6 -22.28 -14.45 -2.32
CA MET A 6 -21.77 -13.11 -2.00
C MET A 6 -21.15 -12.37 -3.18
N GLY A 7 -20.99 -13.03 -4.34
CA GLY A 7 -20.31 -12.43 -5.49
C GLY A 7 -18.81 -12.16 -5.24
N CYS A 8 -18.09 -11.78 -6.29
CA CYS A 8 -16.71 -11.35 -6.18
C CYS A 8 -16.66 -9.88 -5.72
N PRO A 9 -15.92 -9.54 -4.65
CA PRO A 9 -15.76 -8.16 -4.19
C PRO A 9 -15.22 -7.24 -5.29
N ALA A 10 -15.67 -5.99 -5.31
CA ALA A 10 -15.16 -4.98 -6.25
C ALA A 10 -13.66 -4.79 -6.08
N GLN A 11 -13.17 -4.78 -4.85
CA GLN A 11 -11.76 -4.67 -4.51
C GLN A 11 -10.93 -5.81 -5.10
N VAL A 12 -11.43 -7.05 -5.10
CA VAL A 12 -10.74 -8.21 -5.72
C VAL A 12 -10.72 -8.09 -7.25
N LYS A 13 -11.79 -7.58 -7.87
CA LYS A 13 -11.82 -7.34 -9.33
C LYS A 13 -10.77 -6.31 -9.73
N MET A 14 -10.69 -5.19 -9.01
CA MET A 14 -9.65 -4.19 -9.23
C MET A 14 -8.25 -4.78 -9.04
N ALA A 15 -8.05 -5.58 -8.00
CA ALA A 15 -6.80 -6.28 -7.74
C ALA A 15 -6.43 -7.23 -8.90
N TYR A 16 -7.41 -7.96 -9.45
CA TYR A 16 -7.18 -8.86 -10.57
C TYR A 16 -6.74 -8.12 -11.83
N GLU A 17 -7.39 -7.02 -12.18
CA GLU A 17 -7.02 -6.21 -13.35
C GLU A 17 -5.59 -5.66 -13.22
N ALA A 18 -5.24 -5.13 -12.05
CA ALA A 18 -3.88 -4.66 -11.78
C ALA A 18 -2.85 -5.80 -11.82
N ALA A 19 -3.19 -6.95 -11.23
CA ALA A 19 -2.33 -8.14 -11.21
C ALA A 19 -2.03 -8.65 -12.64
N MET A 20 -3.06 -8.74 -13.48
CA MET A 20 -2.88 -9.20 -14.86
C MET A 20 -2.00 -8.26 -15.67
N GLY A 21 -2.13 -6.93 -15.49
CA GLY A 21 -1.24 -5.96 -16.11
C GLY A 21 0.22 -6.11 -15.67
N ALA A 22 0.46 -6.30 -14.38
CA ALA A 22 1.81 -6.50 -13.84
C ALA A 22 2.45 -7.82 -14.30
N LEU A 23 1.66 -8.89 -14.38
CA LEU A 23 2.13 -10.19 -14.89
C LEU A 23 2.49 -10.11 -16.38
N ASP A 24 1.66 -9.45 -17.18
CA ASP A 24 1.91 -9.26 -18.62
C ASP A 24 3.21 -8.46 -18.84
N GLU A 25 3.40 -7.35 -18.10
CA GLU A 25 4.63 -6.54 -18.19
C GLU A 25 5.88 -7.31 -17.75
N ALA A 26 5.73 -8.21 -16.77
CA ALA A 26 6.83 -9.10 -16.34
C ALA A 26 7.07 -10.28 -17.28
N GLY A 27 6.18 -10.55 -18.24
CA GLY A 27 6.23 -11.73 -19.11
C GLY A 27 5.97 -13.03 -18.35
N LEU A 28 5.13 -12.98 -17.32
CA LEU A 28 4.80 -14.08 -16.43
C LEU A 28 3.30 -14.41 -16.48
N THR A 29 2.98 -15.58 -15.94
CA THR A 29 1.61 -16.03 -15.68
C THR A 29 1.39 -16.18 -14.19
N GLY A 30 0.14 -16.29 -13.76
CA GLY A 30 -0.15 -16.57 -12.35
C GLY A 30 0.49 -17.87 -11.84
N ALA A 31 0.68 -18.87 -12.72
CA ALA A 31 1.32 -20.15 -12.36
C ALA A 31 2.80 -20.01 -11.96
N ASP A 32 3.44 -18.89 -12.32
CA ASP A 32 4.83 -18.58 -11.97
C ASP A 32 4.96 -17.91 -10.58
N ILE A 33 3.84 -17.53 -9.96
CA ILE A 33 3.82 -16.80 -8.69
C ILE A 33 3.71 -17.76 -7.51
N ASP A 34 4.67 -17.67 -6.59
CA ASP A 34 4.72 -18.47 -5.36
C ASP A 34 4.01 -17.80 -4.19
N MET A 35 3.89 -16.48 -4.20
CA MET A 35 3.35 -15.71 -3.09
C MET A 35 2.48 -14.55 -3.60
N VAL A 36 1.27 -14.45 -3.08
CA VAL A 36 0.36 -13.33 -3.37
C VAL A 36 0.06 -12.57 -2.09
N ILE A 37 0.31 -11.27 -2.09
CA ILE A 37 -0.08 -10.38 -1.00
C ILE A 37 -1.07 -9.35 -1.55
N ILE A 38 -2.25 -9.21 -0.92
CA ILE A 38 -3.00 -7.98 -1.02
C ILE A 38 -2.68 -7.14 0.21
N SER A 39 -2.14 -5.95 -0.02
CA SER A 39 -1.72 -5.02 1.03
C SER A 39 -2.51 -3.73 0.89
N ALA A 40 -3.51 -3.51 1.77
CA ALA A 40 -4.46 -2.43 1.66
C ALA A 40 -4.83 -1.82 3.01
N SER A 41 -5.44 -0.62 2.98
CA SER A 41 -5.90 0.07 4.19
C SER A 41 -7.22 -0.49 4.70
N VAL A 42 -8.07 -0.96 3.80
CA VAL A 42 -9.45 -1.39 4.08
C VAL A 42 -9.77 -2.69 3.36
N TRP A 43 -10.77 -3.38 3.87
CA TRP A 43 -11.19 -4.68 3.40
C TRP A 43 -12.69 -4.69 3.15
N GLU A 44 -13.10 -5.05 1.96
CA GLU A 44 -14.51 -5.24 1.63
C GLU A 44 -15.08 -6.47 2.36
N ARG A 45 -14.22 -7.46 2.65
CA ARG A 45 -14.51 -8.57 3.56
C ARG A 45 -13.23 -9.16 4.16
N PHE A 46 -13.36 -9.84 5.30
CA PHE A 46 -12.21 -10.44 5.99
C PHE A 46 -12.01 -11.93 5.68
N VAL A 47 -13.08 -12.66 5.37
CA VAL A 47 -13.05 -14.13 5.17
C VAL A 47 -13.95 -14.53 4.03
N PRO A 48 -13.46 -15.30 3.04
CA PRO A 48 -12.06 -15.64 2.82
C PRO A 48 -11.20 -14.40 2.56
N SER A 49 -9.86 -14.49 2.73
CA SER A 49 -8.97 -13.37 2.42
C SER A 49 -9.03 -13.04 0.93
N MET A 50 -8.92 -11.75 0.59
CA MET A 50 -8.99 -11.33 -0.80
C MET A 50 -7.78 -11.80 -1.61
N ALA A 51 -6.62 -11.93 -0.96
CA ALA A 51 -5.43 -12.47 -1.61
C ALA A 51 -5.60 -13.94 -2.02
N THR A 52 -6.31 -14.77 -1.23
CA THR A 52 -6.57 -16.17 -1.63
C THR A 52 -7.56 -16.27 -2.78
N GLU A 53 -8.51 -15.37 -2.86
CA GLU A 53 -9.43 -15.31 -4.00
C GLU A 53 -8.68 -14.85 -5.26
N LEU A 54 -7.86 -13.79 -5.16
CA LEU A 54 -7.02 -13.36 -6.26
C LEU A 54 -6.07 -14.47 -6.71
N GLN A 55 -5.43 -15.18 -5.76
CA GLN A 55 -4.55 -16.32 -6.03
C GLN A 55 -5.25 -17.36 -6.92
N GLN A 56 -6.49 -17.72 -6.57
CA GLN A 56 -7.29 -18.65 -7.36
C GLN A 56 -7.60 -18.11 -8.74
N MET A 57 -7.99 -16.83 -8.84
CA MET A 57 -8.35 -16.19 -10.12
C MET A 57 -7.20 -16.13 -11.11
N ILE A 58 -5.98 -15.87 -10.64
CA ILE A 58 -4.79 -15.83 -11.51
C ILE A 58 -4.13 -17.20 -11.71
N GLY A 59 -4.56 -18.24 -10.98
CA GLY A 59 -4.00 -19.59 -11.05
C GLY A 59 -2.66 -19.77 -10.35
N ALA A 60 -2.31 -18.91 -9.37
CA ALA A 60 -1.08 -19.05 -8.58
C ALA A 60 -1.17 -20.24 -7.62
N LYS A 61 -0.03 -20.94 -7.39
CA LYS A 61 -0.01 -22.23 -6.68
C LYS A 61 0.52 -22.14 -5.25
N GLY A 62 1.26 -21.10 -4.92
CA GLY A 62 1.92 -20.98 -3.63
C GLY A 62 0.95 -20.61 -2.50
N PHE A 63 1.24 -19.58 -1.75
CA PHE A 63 0.44 -19.11 -0.64
C PHE A 63 0.03 -17.64 -0.81
N ALA A 64 -1.04 -17.26 -0.13
CA ALA A 64 -1.59 -15.91 -0.21
C ALA A 64 -2.11 -15.44 1.14
N PHE A 65 -1.99 -14.14 1.41
CA PHE A 65 -2.55 -13.50 2.60
C PHE A 65 -2.76 -12.02 2.40
N ASP A 66 -3.66 -11.46 3.21
CA ASP A 66 -3.92 -10.03 3.30
C ASP A 66 -3.08 -9.40 4.40
N MET A 67 -2.61 -8.16 4.20
CA MET A 67 -1.95 -7.38 5.23
C MET A 67 -2.36 -5.90 5.17
N SER A 68 -2.29 -5.20 6.30
CA SER A 68 -2.67 -3.80 6.40
C SER A 68 -1.66 -2.97 7.18
N MET A 69 -1.23 -1.87 6.58
CA MET A 69 -0.44 -0.81 7.21
C MET A 69 -0.91 0.58 6.72
N ALA A 70 -2.22 0.74 6.58
CA ALA A 70 -2.83 1.97 6.08
C ALA A 70 -2.15 2.48 4.80
N CYS A 71 -1.86 3.78 4.71
CA CYS A 71 -1.22 4.39 3.52
C CYS A 71 0.17 3.83 3.19
N SER A 72 0.82 3.11 4.11
CA SER A 72 2.13 2.47 3.88
C SER A 72 2.05 1.02 3.44
N SER A 73 0.84 0.50 3.20
CA SER A 73 0.61 -0.92 2.88
C SER A 73 1.46 -1.41 1.70
N ALA A 74 1.58 -0.64 0.62
CA ALA A 74 2.42 -1.00 -0.53
C ALA A 74 3.90 -1.20 -0.13
N THR A 75 4.45 -0.28 0.68
CA THR A 75 5.85 -0.35 1.12
C THR A 75 6.10 -1.55 2.04
N PHE A 76 5.18 -1.81 2.97
CA PHE A 76 5.28 -2.96 3.86
C PHE A 76 5.08 -4.28 3.11
N GLY A 77 4.12 -4.34 2.17
CA GLY A 77 3.93 -5.51 1.31
C GLY A 77 5.17 -5.83 0.47
N MET A 78 5.75 -4.82 -0.16
CA MET A 78 7.00 -4.94 -0.92
C MET A 78 8.17 -5.40 -0.03
N SER A 79 8.27 -4.86 1.20
CA SER A 79 9.30 -5.29 2.16
C SER A 79 9.13 -6.76 2.55
N THR A 80 7.89 -7.17 2.88
CA THR A 80 7.57 -8.55 3.24
C THR A 80 7.87 -9.53 2.12
N ALA A 81 7.48 -9.20 0.88
CA ALA A 81 7.80 -10.00 -0.29
C ALA A 81 9.31 -10.11 -0.54
N THR A 82 10.05 -9.00 -0.36
CA THR A 82 11.51 -9.01 -0.47
C THR A 82 12.16 -9.95 0.55
N ASP A 83 11.67 -9.98 1.79
CA ASP A 83 12.20 -10.88 2.82
C ASP A 83 11.86 -12.34 2.53
N ALA A 84 10.65 -12.61 2.03
CA ALA A 84 10.26 -13.95 1.60
C ALA A 84 11.15 -14.47 0.47
N ILE A 85 11.47 -13.63 -0.52
CA ILE A 85 12.36 -13.99 -1.63
C ILE A 85 13.80 -14.19 -1.14
N LYS A 86 14.31 -13.30 -0.29
CA LYS A 86 15.68 -13.40 0.26
C LYS A 86 15.87 -14.64 1.13
N SER A 87 14.84 -15.01 1.89
CA SER A 87 14.87 -16.22 2.73
C SER A 87 14.67 -17.53 1.94
N GLY A 88 14.29 -17.45 0.68
CA GLY A 88 13.98 -18.62 -0.15
C GLY A 88 12.58 -19.20 0.08
N MET A 89 11.71 -18.50 0.82
CA MET A 89 10.32 -18.92 1.03
C MET A 89 9.48 -18.78 -0.26
N ALA A 90 9.82 -17.84 -1.11
CA ALA A 90 9.26 -17.64 -2.44
C ALA A 90 10.36 -17.25 -3.42
N ASN A 91 10.17 -17.53 -4.72
CA ASN A 91 11.05 -17.04 -5.78
C ASN A 91 10.43 -15.82 -6.46
N LYS A 92 9.11 -15.86 -6.67
CA LYS A 92 8.35 -14.78 -7.28
C LYS A 92 7.14 -14.42 -6.42
N ALA A 93 6.98 -13.15 -6.13
CA ALA A 93 5.88 -12.64 -5.34
C ALA A 93 5.10 -11.57 -6.12
N LEU A 94 3.79 -11.62 -6.02
CA LEU A 94 2.87 -10.59 -6.49
C LEU A 94 2.35 -9.82 -5.30
N VAL A 95 2.65 -8.52 -5.26
CA VAL A 95 2.13 -7.59 -4.25
C VAL A 95 1.12 -6.69 -4.93
N VAL A 96 -0.11 -6.69 -4.43
CA VAL A 96 -1.20 -5.87 -4.95
C VAL A 96 -1.68 -4.94 -3.85
N THR A 97 -1.83 -3.67 -4.18
CA THR A 97 -2.50 -2.69 -3.34
C THR A 97 -3.78 -2.29 -4.04
N ALA A 98 -4.90 -2.71 -3.49
CA ALA A 98 -6.22 -2.41 -4.03
C ALA A 98 -7.03 -1.67 -2.97
N GLU A 99 -7.27 -0.39 -3.20
CA GLU A 99 -8.00 0.47 -2.27
C GLU A 99 -9.38 0.77 -2.82
N TYR A 100 -10.40 0.44 -2.04
CA TYR A 100 -11.81 0.73 -2.32
C TYR A 100 -12.38 1.56 -1.16
N LEU A 101 -12.05 2.85 -1.17
CA LEU A 101 -12.27 3.78 -0.06
C LEU A 101 -13.56 4.58 -0.22
N SER A 102 -14.07 4.74 -1.43
CA SER A 102 -15.25 5.58 -1.70
C SER A 102 -16.47 5.26 -0.81
N PRO A 103 -16.79 3.98 -0.46
CA PRO A 103 -17.92 3.70 0.42
C PRO A 103 -17.74 4.17 1.87
N LEU A 104 -16.51 4.44 2.29
CA LEU A 104 -16.17 4.80 3.67
C LEU A 104 -16.02 6.30 3.89
N MET A 105 -16.12 7.07 2.81
CA MET A 105 -15.98 8.52 2.87
C MET A 105 -17.23 9.19 3.45
N ASN A 106 -16.97 10.22 4.23
CA ASN A 106 -18.03 11.12 4.66
C ASN A 106 -18.17 12.26 3.64
N TYR A 107 -19.06 12.11 2.68
CA TYR A 107 -19.31 13.12 1.64
C TYR A 107 -20.00 14.39 2.14
N GLU A 108 -20.48 14.38 3.39
CA GLU A 108 -21.06 15.55 4.05
C GLU A 108 -19.99 16.40 4.75
N GLU A 109 -18.78 15.87 4.94
CA GLU A 109 -17.67 16.56 5.61
C GLU A 109 -16.72 17.17 4.59
N ARG A 110 -16.59 18.50 4.63
CA ARG A 110 -15.82 19.26 3.66
C ARG A 110 -14.31 18.99 3.72
N ASP A 111 -13.77 18.61 4.88
CA ASP A 111 -12.33 18.48 5.11
C ASP A 111 -11.76 17.12 4.66
N GLY A 112 -12.61 16.14 4.39
CA GLY A 112 -12.18 14.76 4.12
C GLY A 112 -12.72 14.10 2.86
N HIS A 113 -13.84 14.57 2.32
CA HIS A 113 -14.58 13.87 1.25
C HIS A 113 -13.84 13.72 -0.08
N PHE A 114 -12.81 14.51 -0.33
CA PHE A 114 -12.07 14.53 -1.59
C PHE A 114 -10.66 13.91 -1.50
N ILE A 115 -10.25 13.43 -0.30
CA ILE A 115 -8.85 13.06 -0.07
C ILE A 115 -8.50 11.68 -0.61
N PHE A 116 -9.47 10.79 -0.75
CA PHE A 116 -9.29 9.43 -1.24
C PHE A 116 -10.07 9.16 -2.53
N GLY A 117 -9.58 8.18 -3.28
CA GLY A 117 -10.24 7.57 -4.42
C GLY A 117 -10.02 6.07 -4.42
N ASP A 118 -10.63 5.39 -5.39
CA ASP A 118 -10.51 3.96 -5.58
C ASP A 118 -9.45 3.68 -6.66
N ALA A 119 -8.48 2.85 -6.33
CA ALA A 119 -7.42 2.48 -7.26
C ALA A 119 -6.79 1.14 -6.89
N ALA A 120 -6.23 0.44 -7.87
CA ALA A 120 -5.42 -0.74 -7.65
C ALA A 120 -4.10 -0.66 -8.42
N VAL A 121 -3.03 -1.11 -7.77
CA VAL A 121 -1.69 -1.21 -8.34
C VAL A 121 -1.11 -2.57 -7.97
N ALA A 122 -0.36 -3.18 -8.88
CA ALA A 122 0.33 -4.44 -8.63
C ALA A 122 1.81 -4.34 -9.00
N MET A 123 2.62 -5.13 -8.30
CA MET A 123 4.06 -5.27 -8.53
C MET A 123 4.43 -6.74 -8.49
N VAL A 124 5.22 -7.19 -9.47
CA VAL A 124 5.91 -8.47 -9.40
C VAL A 124 7.30 -8.24 -8.83
N LEU A 125 7.65 -9.02 -7.81
CA LEU A 125 9.00 -9.07 -7.24
C LEU A 125 9.59 -10.44 -7.51
N GLU A 126 10.84 -10.45 -7.97
CA GLU A 126 11.57 -11.67 -8.24
C GLU A 126 13.03 -11.52 -7.84
N ARG A 127 13.74 -12.65 -7.81
CA ARG A 127 15.16 -12.67 -7.48
C ARG A 127 15.96 -11.93 -8.54
N GLU A 128 16.99 -11.19 -8.11
CA GLU A 128 17.88 -10.50 -9.04
C GLU A 128 18.52 -11.48 -10.03
N GLY A 129 18.47 -11.13 -11.30
CA GLY A 129 19.00 -11.93 -12.41
C GLY A 129 18.01 -12.93 -13.01
N GLU A 130 16.81 -13.07 -12.45
CA GLU A 130 15.76 -13.96 -12.99
C GLU A 130 14.71 -13.21 -13.82
N THR A 131 14.77 -11.87 -13.84
CA THR A 131 13.75 -11.06 -14.52
C THR A 131 13.88 -11.06 -16.03
N ASN A 132 12.75 -11.17 -16.71
CA ASN A 132 12.61 -10.96 -18.14
C ASN A 132 12.11 -9.54 -18.49
N SER A 133 11.84 -8.71 -17.50
CA SER A 133 11.40 -7.33 -17.72
C SER A 133 12.48 -6.50 -18.42
N LYS A 134 12.07 -5.68 -19.38
CA LYS A 134 12.98 -4.80 -20.14
C LYS A 134 13.50 -3.62 -19.31
N ALA A 135 12.81 -3.25 -18.25
CA ALA A 135 13.15 -2.11 -17.40
C ALA A 135 12.90 -2.41 -15.92
N PRO A 136 13.59 -3.41 -15.34
CA PRO A 136 13.36 -3.78 -13.96
C PRO A 136 13.92 -2.72 -13.01
N PHE A 137 13.24 -2.53 -11.87
CA PHE A 137 13.75 -1.76 -10.74
C PHE A 137 14.37 -2.70 -9.71
N ARG A 138 15.47 -2.28 -9.11
CA ARG A 138 16.13 -3.02 -8.04
C ARG A 138 15.82 -2.38 -6.69
N ILE A 139 15.41 -3.20 -5.70
CA ILE A 139 15.29 -2.77 -4.31
C ILE A 139 16.65 -2.94 -3.64
N ASN A 140 17.40 -1.84 -3.51
CA ASN A 140 18.74 -1.86 -2.94
C ASN A 140 18.72 -1.91 -1.41
N SER A 141 17.86 -1.11 -0.80
CA SER A 141 17.74 -0.96 0.64
C SER A 141 16.34 -0.54 1.04
N ARG A 142 15.99 -0.74 2.31
CA ARG A 142 14.70 -0.39 2.87
C ARG A 142 14.81 -0.19 4.37
N GLN A 143 14.02 0.74 4.88
CA GLN A 143 13.89 0.99 6.31
C GLN A 143 12.41 1.24 6.62
N LEU A 144 11.89 0.60 7.63
CA LEU A 144 10.50 0.72 8.07
C LEU A 144 10.47 1.26 9.50
N LYS A 145 9.49 2.12 9.77
CA LYS A 145 9.21 2.66 11.10
C LYS A 145 7.71 2.82 11.29
N THR A 146 7.23 2.51 12.48
CA THR A 146 5.84 2.76 12.89
C THR A 146 5.80 3.52 14.20
N GLU A 147 4.86 4.45 14.30
CA GLU A 147 4.51 5.13 15.54
C GLU A 147 2.99 5.18 15.68
N PHE A 148 2.48 4.89 16.88
CA PHE A 148 1.06 4.94 17.17
C PHE A 148 0.59 6.40 17.31
N SER A 149 -0.52 6.73 16.65
CA SER A 149 -1.22 8.00 16.81
C SER A 149 -2.71 7.81 16.55
N THR A 150 -3.54 8.57 17.24
CA THR A 150 -4.99 8.66 16.99
C THR A 150 -5.39 9.89 16.19
N ASN A 151 -4.44 10.66 15.69
CA ASN A 151 -4.68 11.85 14.89
C ASN A 151 -5.17 11.54 13.46
N ILE A 152 -5.02 10.28 13.03
CA ILE A 152 -5.67 9.70 11.85
C ILE A 152 -6.30 8.41 12.31
N GLN A 153 -7.60 8.27 12.10
CA GLN A 153 -8.33 7.06 12.50
C GLN A 153 -9.55 6.84 11.64
N ALA A 154 -10.01 5.60 11.62
CA ALA A 154 -11.28 5.22 11.04
C ALA A 154 -11.95 4.22 11.97
N GLY A 155 -13.18 4.50 12.35
CA GLY A 155 -13.93 3.69 13.31
C GLY A 155 -14.65 2.48 12.70
N PHE A 156 -14.56 2.26 11.38
CA PHE A 156 -15.19 1.12 10.73
C PHE A 156 -14.44 -0.20 10.98
N GLY A 157 -15.10 -1.30 10.71
CA GLY A 157 -14.59 -2.65 10.94
C GLY A 157 -15.58 -3.47 11.76
N SER A 158 -15.13 -4.54 12.39
CA SER A 158 -15.98 -5.43 13.20
C SER A 158 -16.66 -4.74 14.38
N ARG A 159 -16.08 -3.63 14.87
CA ARG A 159 -16.71 -2.81 15.90
C ARG A 159 -18.05 -2.23 15.45
N ALA A 160 -18.19 -1.85 14.18
CA ALA A 160 -19.44 -1.35 13.62
C ALA A 160 -20.59 -2.37 13.69
N LEU A 161 -20.27 -3.68 13.69
CA LEU A 161 -21.25 -4.75 13.84
C LEU A 161 -21.78 -4.87 15.27
N ILE A 162 -20.99 -4.44 16.26
CA ILE A 162 -21.35 -4.44 17.69
C ILE A 162 -22.17 -3.20 18.00
N GLU A 163 -21.77 -2.05 17.52
CA GLU A 163 -22.44 -0.76 17.72
C GLU A 163 -23.45 -0.48 16.60
N ARG A 164 -24.48 -1.33 16.51
CA ARG A 164 -25.46 -1.30 15.41
C ARG A 164 -26.24 0.00 15.31
N ASP A 165 -26.46 0.65 16.42
CA ASP A 165 -27.11 1.98 16.52
C ASP A 165 -26.27 3.11 15.93
N LYS A 166 -24.97 2.87 15.71
CA LYS A 166 -24.04 3.83 15.10
C LYS A 166 -23.70 3.53 13.65
N ILE A 167 -24.36 2.56 13.02
CA ILE A 167 -24.10 2.24 11.60
C ILE A 167 -24.37 3.50 10.75
N GLY A 168 -23.32 3.96 10.04
CA GLY A 168 -23.37 5.17 9.24
C GLY A 168 -23.07 6.47 10.00
N ASP A 169 -22.88 6.39 11.34
CA ASP A 169 -22.47 7.54 12.14
C ASP A 169 -21.07 8.05 11.72
N ALA A 170 -20.86 9.37 11.84
CA ALA A 170 -19.59 10.00 11.51
C ALA A 170 -18.40 9.42 12.30
N SER A 171 -18.63 8.92 13.54
CA SER A 171 -17.60 8.29 14.36
C SER A 171 -17.04 6.98 13.78
N GLN A 172 -17.77 6.34 12.86
CA GLN A 172 -17.32 5.12 12.16
C GLN A 172 -16.59 5.44 10.86
N ARG A 173 -16.58 6.69 10.43
CA ARG A 173 -15.93 7.13 9.19
C ARG A 173 -14.50 7.59 9.44
N PHE A 174 -13.82 7.94 8.36
CA PHE A 174 -12.46 8.48 8.43
C PHE A 174 -12.44 9.85 9.08
N VAL A 175 -11.54 10.05 10.04
CA VAL A 175 -11.33 11.32 10.76
C VAL A 175 -9.84 11.63 10.82
N GLN A 176 -9.46 12.88 10.55
CA GLN A 176 -8.09 13.33 10.69
C GLN A 176 -7.98 14.71 11.33
N HIS A 177 -6.96 14.89 12.14
CA HIS A 177 -6.54 16.19 12.66
C HIS A 177 -5.34 16.71 11.85
N GLY A 178 -5.60 17.13 10.60
CA GLY A 178 -4.59 17.39 9.58
C GLY A 178 -3.42 18.29 10.01
N ARG A 179 -3.68 19.38 10.79
CA ARG A 179 -2.61 20.25 11.31
C ARG A 179 -1.68 19.55 12.30
N VAL A 180 -2.23 18.66 13.13
CA VAL A 180 -1.45 17.90 14.11
C VAL A 180 -0.63 16.84 13.38
N VAL A 181 -1.26 16.12 12.45
CA VAL A 181 -0.59 15.15 11.60
C VAL A 181 0.59 15.76 10.85
N PHE A 182 0.39 16.92 10.23
CA PHE A 182 1.46 17.65 9.55
C PHE A 182 2.66 17.92 10.47
N ARG A 183 2.39 18.43 11.67
CA ARG A 183 3.44 18.81 12.63
C ARG A 183 4.21 17.61 13.18
N GLU A 184 3.54 16.47 13.39
CA GLU A 184 4.13 15.27 13.96
C GLU A 184 4.83 14.40 12.91
N LEU A 185 4.17 14.17 11.78
CA LEU A 185 4.65 13.26 10.75
C LEU A 185 5.90 13.79 10.03
N LEU A 186 5.93 15.08 9.74
CA LEU A 186 6.96 15.66 8.88
C LEU A 186 8.38 15.52 9.43
N PRO A 187 8.66 15.85 10.71
CA PRO A 187 9.97 15.65 11.30
C PRO A 187 10.36 14.16 11.35
N MET A 188 9.39 13.27 11.58
CA MET A 188 9.62 11.83 11.64
C MET A 188 10.04 11.28 10.28
N VAL A 189 9.34 11.67 9.20
CA VAL A 189 9.69 11.25 7.82
C VAL A 189 11.07 11.75 7.43
N ILE A 190 11.38 13.02 7.69
CA ILE A 190 12.69 13.61 7.39
C ILE A 190 13.80 12.87 8.14
N LYS A 191 13.61 12.63 9.44
CA LYS A 191 14.57 11.88 10.26
C LYS A 191 14.76 10.45 9.75
N LEU A 192 13.67 9.75 9.36
CA LEU A 192 13.74 8.40 8.82
C LEU A 192 14.55 8.36 7.52
N ILE A 193 14.32 9.31 6.61
CA ILE A 193 15.05 9.38 5.35
C ILE A 193 16.54 9.64 5.61
N HIS A 194 16.91 10.62 6.43
CA HIS A 194 18.32 10.88 6.76
C HIS A 194 18.98 9.68 7.42
N SER A 195 18.33 9.07 8.42
CA SER A 195 18.85 7.85 9.05
C SER A 195 19.10 6.73 8.05
N HIS A 196 18.17 6.54 7.11
CA HIS A 196 18.33 5.51 6.08
C HIS A 196 19.46 5.84 5.10
N LEU A 197 19.62 7.10 4.73
CA LEU A 197 20.73 7.55 3.87
C LEU A 197 22.08 7.35 4.56
N ASP A 198 22.19 7.71 5.84
CA ASP A 198 23.37 7.49 6.66
C ASP A 198 23.75 6.00 6.75
N ASP A 199 22.74 5.13 7.00
CA ASP A 199 22.93 3.67 7.09
C ASP A 199 23.49 3.05 5.81
N ILE A 200 23.18 3.63 4.65
CA ILE A 200 23.66 3.15 3.35
C ILE A 200 24.83 3.98 2.77
N GLY A 201 25.34 4.93 3.54
CA GLY A 201 26.46 5.79 3.14
C GLY A 201 26.15 6.68 1.94
N LYS A 202 24.93 7.23 1.87
CA LYS A 202 24.42 8.07 0.80
C LYS A 202 23.96 9.43 1.32
N THR A 203 23.86 10.39 0.41
CA THR A 203 23.28 11.71 0.66
C THR A 203 22.06 11.92 -0.23
N VAL A 204 21.29 12.96 0.00
CA VAL A 204 20.14 13.31 -0.84
C VAL A 204 20.53 13.57 -2.30
N ASP A 205 21.75 14.05 -2.54
CA ASP A 205 22.26 14.37 -3.88
C ASP A 205 22.62 13.12 -4.71
N ASP A 206 22.74 11.95 -4.09
CA ASP A 206 22.93 10.66 -4.77
C ASP A 206 21.63 10.17 -5.47
N PHE A 207 20.50 10.80 -5.20
CA PHE A 207 19.18 10.36 -5.69
C PHE A 207 18.61 11.32 -6.74
N LYS A 208 18.16 10.76 -7.84
CA LYS A 208 17.55 11.55 -8.91
C LYS A 208 16.12 11.99 -8.57
N ARG A 209 15.39 11.21 -7.77
CA ARG A 209 13.97 11.45 -7.46
C ARG A 209 13.60 10.92 -6.08
N PHE A 210 12.65 11.63 -5.43
CA PHE A 210 11.96 11.20 -4.23
C PHE A 210 10.46 11.10 -4.53
N TRP A 211 9.86 9.94 -4.33
CA TRP A 211 8.42 9.76 -4.41
C TRP A 211 7.83 9.73 -3.01
N LEU A 212 7.33 10.87 -2.58
CA LEU A 212 6.67 10.99 -1.29
C LEU A 212 5.18 10.64 -1.43
N HIS A 213 4.56 10.22 -0.32
CA HIS A 213 3.12 9.96 -0.27
C HIS A 213 2.34 11.22 -0.64
N GLN A 214 1.41 11.13 -1.60
CA GLN A 214 0.75 12.27 -2.22
C GLN A 214 -0.54 12.69 -1.51
N ALA A 215 -0.57 12.70 -0.18
CA ALA A 215 -1.73 13.14 0.58
C ALA A 215 -1.95 14.67 0.50
N ASN A 216 -0.87 15.45 0.45
CA ASN A 216 -0.93 16.91 0.42
C ASN A 216 0.31 17.49 -0.26
N ILE A 217 0.12 18.26 -1.33
CA ILE A 217 1.22 18.86 -2.10
C ILE A 217 2.10 19.79 -1.25
N ASN A 218 1.51 20.56 -0.34
CA ASN A 218 2.26 21.48 0.51
C ASN A 218 3.17 20.72 1.50
N MET A 219 2.72 19.57 2.00
CA MET A 219 3.57 18.67 2.81
C MET A 219 4.77 18.18 2.00
N ASN A 220 4.54 17.73 0.78
CA ASN A 220 5.59 17.20 -0.08
C ASN A 220 6.62 18.27 -0.45
N VAL A 221 6.17 19.45 -0.84
CA VAL A 221 7.05 20.60 -1.12
C VAL A 221 7.88 20.95 0.10
N PHE A 222 7.25 21.06 1.28
CA PHE A 222 7.97 21.37 2.51
C PHE A 222 8.97 20.27 2.90
N ALA A 223 8.56 18.99 2.82
CA ALA A 223 9.44 17.85 3.11
C ALA A 223 10.66 17.85 2.18
N THR A 224 10.42 17.98 0.88
CA THR A 224 11.49 17.99 -0.14
C THR A 224 12.44 19.15 0.07
N LYS A 225 11.91 20.34 0.31
CA LYS A 225 12.73 21.53 0.63
C LYS A 225 13.62 21.32 1.87
N LYS A 226 13.07 20.69 2.92
CA LYS A 226 13.83 20.36 4.13
C LYS A 226 14.90 19.29 3.88
N LEU A 227 14.58 18.27 3.08
CA LEU A 227 15.52 17.21 2.72
C LEU A 227 16.68 17.73 1.86
N LEU A 228 16.37 18.55 0.86
CA LEU A 228 17.35 19.05 -0.10
C LEU A 228 18.13 20.29 0.40
N GLY A 229 17.64 21.00 1.43
CA GLY A 229 18.18 22.29 1.84
C GLY A 229 18.01 23.42 0.80
N ARG A 230 17.22 23.18 -0.25
CA ARG A 230 16.93 24.11 -1.36
C ARG A 230 15.53 23.90 -1.89
N GLU A 231 15.06 24.78 -2.75
CA GLU A 231 13.80 24.56 -3.46
C GLU A 231 13.92 23.35 -4.39
N PRO A 232 12.89 22.46 -4.44
CA PRO A 232 12.88 21.37 -5.39
C PRO A 232 12.73 21.89 -6.82
N ASN A 233 13.39 21.26 -7.77
CA ASN A 233 13.12 21.51 -9.19
C ASN A 233 11.73 20.95 -9.53
N GLN A 234 11.01 21.61 -10.42
CA GLN A 234 9.68 21.19 -10.86
C GLN A 234 9.72 20.18 -12.04
N GLU A 235 10.88 19.57 -12.31
CA GLU A 235 11.06 18.58 -13.37
C GLU A 235 10.94 17.15 -12.85
#